data_15f6b2f2009007f92c5ee63e83e7d043
#
_entry.id   15f6b2f2009007f92c5ee63e83e7d043
#
_cell.length_a   1.000
_cell.length_b   1.000
_cell.length_c   1.000
_cell.angle_alpha   90.00
_cell.angle_beta   90.00
_cell.angle_gamma   90.00
#
_symmetry.space_group_name_H-M   'P 1'
#
loop_
_entity.id
_entity.type
_entity.pdbx_description
1 polymer ?
#
loop_
_entity_poly.entity_id
_entity_poly.type
_entity_poly.pdbx_seq_one_letter_code
_entity_poly.pdbx_strand_id
1 'polypeptide(L)'
;MKIVKKIMQVGLAAFFLGLLATSTVFADTTGGQFVDKDNRKYYIKDDHKAIYWHKIDGKIYYFGDRGEMVVGWQYLEIPGTGYRDNLFDNQPVFEIGLQPKWYYFGQDGVLQEFVGWKQLEVKDSLTVGKKHGEGFEGPEVLKLANYYFNEDHSLKTGWLYDQSNWYYLAKTGHLGKDYLGGERRAGWINDDSTWYYLDPETAIMQTGWKRLSNKWYYLRSSGAMATGWYQEGSTWYYLHTSNGDMKTGWFQVNGKWYYAYSSGALAVNTTVDGYSVNYNGEWVQ
;
A
#
# COMPACT_ATOMS: atom_id res chain seq x y z
N MET A 1 10.06 8.61 -53.30
CA MET A 1 10.84 8.31 -52.10
C MET A 1 9.86 8.20 -50.93
N LYS A 2 9.51 6.97 -50.56
CA LYS A 2 8.47 6.68 -49.53
C LYS A 2 9.14 6.67 -48.16
N ILE A 3 8.79 7.61 -47.27
CA ILE A 3 9.20 7.61 -45.87
C ILE A 3 8.13 6.84 -45.10
N VAL A 4 8.48 5.64 -44.65
CA VAL A 4 7.65 4.79 -43.78
C VAL A 4 7.72 5.35 -42.36
N LYS A 5 6.63 5.88 -41.85
CA LYS A 5 6.48 6.19 -40.41
C LYS A 5 6.37 4.89 -39.64
N LYS A 6 7.42 4.55 -38.88
CA LYS A 6 7.36 3.50 -37.86
C LYS A 6 6.57 4.03 -36.67
N ILE A 7 5.33 3.55 -36.53
CA ILE A 7 4.54 3.70 -35.30
C ILE A 7 5.11 2.69 -34.31
N MET A 8 5.76 3.20 -33.28
CA MET A 8 6.21 2.41 -32.14
C MET A 8 5.00 2.17 -31.23
N GLN A 9 4.30 1.06 -31.45
CA GLN A 9 3.37 0.50 -30.48
C GLN A 9 4.20 -0.03 -29.30
N VAL A 10 4.16 0.69 -28.19
CA VAL A 10 4.58 0.14 -26.89
C VAL A 10 3.46 -0.81 -26.47
N GLY A 11 3.60 -2.07 -26.85
CA GLY A 11 2.78 -3.14 -26.35
C GLY A 11 3.06 -3.32 -24.86
N LEU A 12 2.03 -3.05 -24.07
CA LEU A 12 1.98 -3.49 -22.68
C LEU A 12 1.93 -5.01 -22.71
N ALA A 13 3.10 -5.67 -22.68
CA ALA A 13 3.18 -7.08 -22.44
C ALA A 13 2.80 -7.29 -20.97
N ALA A 14 1.54 -7.62 -20.74
CA ALA A 14 1.11 -8.24 -19.50
C ALA A 14 1.82 -9.61 -19.43
N PHE A 15 2.95 -9.63 -18.74
CA PHE A 15 3.55 -10.88 -18.29
C PHE A 15 2.59 -11.46 -17.25
N PHE A 16 1.67 -12.29 -17.70
CA PHE A 16 1.09 -13.33 -16.88
C PHE A 16 2.22 -14.31 -16.52
N LEU A 17 3.04 -13.96 -15.53
CA LEU A 17 3.70 -14.98 -14.73
C LEU A 17 2.54 -15.66 -13.98
N GLY A 18 2.12 -16.82 -14.50
CA GLY A 18 1.36 -17.76 -13.70
C GLY A 18 2.20 -18.05 -12.46
N LEU A 19 1.88 -17.40 -11.35
CA LEU A 19 2.25 -17.90 -10.04
C LEU A 19 1.57 -19.28 -9.98
N LEU A 20 2.37 -20.31 -10.20
CA LEU A 20 2.08 -21.61 -9.62
C LEU A 20 1.94 -21.29 -8.13
N ALA A 21 0.71 -21.29 -7.62
CA ALA A 21 0.44 -21.35 -6.21
C ALA A 21 1.15 -22.63 -5.74
N THR A 22 2.37 -22.49 -5.26
CA THR A 22 3.01 -23.53 -4.49
C THR A 22 2.15 -23.64 -3.25
N SER A 23 1.22 -24.60 -3.25
CA SER A 23 0.54 -24.99 -2.03
C SER A 23 1.65 -25.32 -1.04
N THR A 24 1.81 -24.48 -0.02
CA THR A 24 2.72 -24.74 1.08
C THR A 24 2.24 -26.03 1.73
N VAL A 25 2.91 -27.14 1.42
CA VAL A 25 2.58 -28.43 2.02
C VAL A 25 3.22 -28.44 3.40
N PHE A 26 2.43 -28.09 4.40
CA PHE A 26 2.81 -28.37 5.78
C PHE A 26 2.65 -29.87 6.04
N ALA A 27 3.68 -30.52 6.56
CA ALA A 27 3.51 -31.84 7.16
C ALA A 27 2.56 -31.71 8.36
N ASP A 28 1.50 -32.54 8.40
CA ASP A 28 0.55 -32.52 9.52
C ASP A 28 1.25 -33.13 10.74
N THR A 29 1.42 -32.34 11.80
CA THR A 29 2.06 -32.79 13.05
C THR A 29 1.01 -33.35 13.96
N THR A 30 0.82 -34.66 13.92
CA THR A 30 -0.14 -35.37 14.79
C THR A 30 0.57 -36.05 15.98
N GLY A 31 -0.18 -36.34 17.05
CA GLY A 31 0.29 -37.17 18.18
C GLY A 31 1.03 -36.42 19.28
N GLY A 32 1.07 -35.10 19.26
CA GLY A 32 1.49 -34.27 20.39
C GLY A 32 0.30 -33.71 21.17
N GLN A 33 0.58 -32.83 22.13
CA GLN A 33 -0.45 -32.19 22.95
C GLN A 33 -0.15 -30.71 23.19
N PHE A 34 -1.20 -29.90 23.30
CA PHE A 34 -1.09 -28.54 23.79
C PHE A 34 -0.91 -28.49 25.28
N VAL A 35 0.04 -27.71 25.78
CA VAL A 35 0.39 -27.55 27.19
C VAL A 35 0.43 -26.09 27.55
N ASP A 36 -0.31 -25.71 28.59
CA ASP A 36 -0.25 -24.38 29.18
C ASP A 36 0.81 -24.33 30.28
N LYS A 37 1.77 -23.42 30.18
CA LYS A 37 2.82 -23.18 31.16
C LYS A 37 3.21 -21.71 31.18
N ASP A 38 3.29 -21.14 32.39
CA ASP A 38 3.71 -19.73 32.61
C ASP A 38 2.91 -18.72 31.75
N ASN A 39 1.58 -18.89 31.70
CA ASN A 39 0.65 -18.09 30.87
C ASN A 39 0.95 -18.15 29.36
N ARG A 40 1.63 -19.17 28.90
CA ARG A 40 1.94 -19.41 27.49
C ARG A 40 1.49 -20.80 27.08
N LYS A 41 1.10 -20.93 25.82
CA LYS A 41 0.70 -22.22 25.26
C LYS A 41 1.82 -22.78 24.37
N TYR A 42 2.09 -24.06 24.50
CA TYR A 42 3.08 -24.80 23.75
C TYR A 42 2.43 -26.01 23.09
N TYR A 43 3.00 -26.53 22.03
CA TYR A 43 2.68 -27.84 21.50
C TYR A 43 3.89 -28.76 21.67
N ILE A 44 3.71 -29.89 22.37
CA ILE A 44 4.77 -30.83 22.75
C ILE A 44 4.50 -32.17 22.11
N LYS A 45 5.50 -32.73 21.45
CA LYS A 45 5.52 -34.05 20.87
C LYS A 45 6.85 -34.71 21.20
N ASP A 46 6.84 -35.94 21.73
CA ASP A 46 8.05 -36.70 22.07
C ASP A 46 9.07 -35.89 22.91
N ASP A 47 8.55 -35.21 23.95
CA ASP A 47 9.27 -34.29 24.86
C ASP A 47 9.89 -33.03 24.19
N HIS A 48 9.55 -32.75 22.92
CA HIS A 48 10.06 -31.60 22.20
C HIS A 48 8.94 -30.59 21.93
N LYS A 49 9.29 -29.29 22.04
CA LYS A 49 8.37 -28.21 21.72
C LYS A 49 8.38 -27.95 20.21
N ALA A 50 7.19 -27.74 19.64
CA ALA A 50 7.07 -27.17 18.31
C ALA A 50 7.66 -25.76 18.28
N ILE A 51 8.35 -25.40 17.20
CA ILE A 51 8.84 -24.06 16.90
C ILE A 51 8.49 -23.73 15.45
N TYR A 52 8.23 -22.44 15.16
CA TYR A 52 7.89 -21.91 13.82
C TYR A 52 6.55 -22.46 13.27
N TRP A 53 6.43 -22.66 11.98
CA TRP A 53 5.19 -23.04 11.31
C TRP A 53 4.88 -24.54 11.48
N HIS A 54 3.67 -24.86 11.97
CA HIS A 54 3.17 -26.22 12.08
C HIS A 54 1.72 -26.31 11.66
N LYS A 55 1.38 -27.40 10.96
CA LYS A 55 0.00 -27.82 10.76
C LYS A 55 -0.32 -28.92 11.78
N ILE A 56 -1.31 -28.68 12.63
CA ILE A 56 -1.72 -29.58 13.71
C ILE A 56 -3.22 -29.82 13.56
N ASP A 57 -3.62 -31.06 13.34
CA ASP A 57 -5.02 -31.44 13.11
C ASP A 57 -5.71 -30.57 12.05
N GLY A 58 -5.04 -30.34 10.93
CA GLY A 58 -5.54 -29.56 9.81
C GLY A 58 -5.49 -28.03 9.98
N LYS A 59 -5.13 -27.52 11.16
CA LYS A 59 -5.02 -26.08 11.47
C LYS A 59 -3.57 -25.62 11.48
N ILE A 60 -3.31 -24.40 11.04
CA ILE A 60 -1.96 -23.84 10.95
C ILE A 60 -1.68 -22.96 12.16
N TYR A 61 -0.53 -23.18 12.79
CA TYR A 61 -0.03 -22.47 13.96
C TYR A 61 1.38 -21.97 13.71
N TYR A 62 1.81 -20.99 14.48
CA TYR A 62 3.19 -20.57 14.60
C TYR A 62 3.63 -20.55 16.05
N PHE A 63 4.84 -21.03 16.30
CA PHE A 63 5.46 -21.02 17.62
C PHE A 63 6.77 -20.22 17.53
N GLY A 64 7.04 -19.40 18.54
CA GLY A 64 8.29 -18.64 18.60
C GLY A 64 9.51 -19.54 18.84
N ASP A 65 10.70 -18.93 18.86
CA ASP A 65 12.00 -19.62 19.05
C ASP A 65 12.06 -20.46 20.33
N ARG A 66 11.26 -20.12 21.35
CA ARG A 66 11.17 -20.85 22.62
C ARG A 66 9.97 -21.80 22.68
N GLY A 67 9.26 -21.92 21.54
CA GLY A 67 8.11 -22.80 21.37
C GLY A 67 6.78 -22.21 21.88
N GLU A 68 6.72 -20.95 22.27
CA GLU A 68 5.45 -20.31 22.64
C GLU A 68 4.55 -20.08 21.44
N MET A 69 3.29 -20.49 21.54
CA MET A 69 2.27 -20.25 20.51
C MET A 69 1.99 -18.76 20.39
N VAL A 70 1.96 -18.24 19.17
CA VAL A 70 1.66 -16.83 18.90
C VAL A 70 0.17 -16.60 18.65
N VAL A 71 -0.29 -15.38 18.90
CA VAL A 71 -1.64 -14.88 18.61
C VAL A 71 -1.59 -13.47 18.04
N GLY A 72 -2.66 -13.01 17.40
CA GLY A 72 -2.75 -11.68 16.82
C GLY A 72 -1.87 -11.49 15.60
N TRP A 73 -1.45 -10.25 15.35
CA TRP A 73 -0.61 -9.90 14.21
C TRP A 73 0.85 -10.30 14.41
N GLN A 74 1.41 -11.02 13.43
CA GLN A 74 2.78 -11.51 13.46
C GLN A 74 3.49 -11.22 12.14
N TYR A 75 4.73 -10.74 12.20
CA TYR A 75 5.59 -10.49 11.04
C TYR A 75 6.59 -11.63 10.92
N LEU A 76 6.30 -12.57 10.01
CA LEU A 76 6.94 -13.88 9.96
C LEU A 76 7.46 -14.18 8.55
N GLU A 77 8.45 -15.04 8.49
CA GLU A 77 8.92 -15.67 7.26
C GLU A 77 7.78 -16.41 6.54
N ILE A 78 7.92 -16.57 5.21
CA ILE A 78 6.91 -17.22 4.39
C ILE A 78 6.85 -18.72 4.74
N PRO A 79 5.65 -19.28 5.00
CA PRO A 79 5.49 -20.69 5.32
C PRO A 79 6.04 -21.61 4.21
N GLY A 80 6.69 -22.70 4.61
CA GLY A 80 7.18 -23.73 3.68
C GLY A 80 8.45 -23.39 2.93
N THR A 81 9.05 -22.21 3.15
CA THR A 81 10.35 -21.88 2.59
C THR A 81 11.44 -22.19 3.62
N GLY A 82 12.20 -23.26 3.38
CA GLY A 82 13.41 -23.56 4.16
C GLY A 82 13.26 -24.48 5.36
N TYR A 83 12.15 -25.18 5.52
CA TYR A 83 12.03 -26.22 6.56
C TYR A 83 12.47 -27.58 6.04
N ARG A 84 13.49 -28.14 6.69
CA ARG A 84 13.75 -29.58 6.62
C ARG A 84 12.77 -30.28 7.59
N ASP A 85 12.28 -31.44 7.21
CA ASP A 85 11.31 -32.26 7.96
C ASP A 85 11.73 -32.70 9.37
N ASN A 86 12.78 -32.12 9.93
CA ASN A 86 13.30 -32.42 11.25
C ASN A 86 12.83 -31.36 12.26
N LEU A 87 11.90 -31.72 13.12
CA LEU A 87 11.40 -30.91 14.25
C LEU A 87 12.50 -30.32 15.16
N PHE A 88 13.77 -30.71 14.99
CA PHE A 88 14.86 -30.45 15.94
C PHE A 88 16.09 -29.73 15.34
N ASP A 89 16.22 -29.74 14.01
CA ASP A 89 17.33 -29.07 13.29
C ASP A 89 16.87 -27.84 12.50
N ASN A 90 15.69 -27.34 12.82
CA ASN A 90 15.06 -26.28 12.05
C ASN A 90 15.64 -24.90 12.40
N GLN A 91 16.88 -24.68 11.97
CA GLN A 91 17.32 -23.32 11.68
C GLN A 91 16.58 -22.89 10.43
N PRO A 92 15.84 -21.76 10.47
CA PRO A 92 15.20 -21.25 9.26
C PRO A 92 16.30 -20.99 8.24
N VAL A 93 16.27 -21.72 7.14
CA VAL A 93 17.08 -21.38 5.97
C VAL A 93 16.37 -20.19 5.33
N PHE A 94 16.81 -18.99 5.68
CA PHE A 94 16.38 -17.79 4.98
C PHE A 94 16.88 -17.92 3.53
N GLU A 95 16.00 -18.25 2.60
CA GLU A 95 16.30 -18.02 1.20
C GLU A 95 16.55 -16.52 1.04
N ILE A 96 17.76 -16.19 0.58
CA ILE A 96 18.18 -14.80 0.33
C ILE A 96 17.17 -14.18 -0.63
N GLY A 97 16.36 -13.23 -0.14
CA GLY A 97 15.38 -12.49 -0.95
C GLY A 97 13.92 -12.64 -0.54
N LEU A 98 13.56 -13.60 0.32
CA LEU A 98 12.18 -13.70 0.82
C LEU A 98 11.99 -12.75 2.00
N GLN A 99 11.20 -11.71 1.79
CA GLN A 99 10.85 -10.76 2.83
C GLN A 99 9.75 -11.35 3.73
N PRO A 100 9.86 -11.21 5.07
CA PRO A 100 8.78 -11.58 5.98
C PRO A 100 7.49 -10.84 5.62
N LYS A 101 6.37 -11.46 5.96
CA LYS A 101 5.03 -10.92 5.74
C LYS A 101 4.23 -10.88 7.03
N TRP A 102 3.19 -10.06 7.06
CA TRP A 102 2.26 -10.04 8.18
C TRP A 102 1.17 -11.09 8.01
N TYR A 103 0.92 -11.83 9.10
CA TYR A 103 -0.14 -12.83 9.24
C TYR A 103 -0.96 -12.54 10.49
N TYR A 104 -2.21 -12.99 10.51
CA TYR A 104 -3.10 -12.81 11.65
C TYR A 104 -3.53 -14.16 12.22
N PHE A 105 -3.27 -14.36 13.52
CA PHE A 105 -3.65 -15.54 14.27
C PHE A 105 -4.78 -15.22 15.25
N GLY A 106 -5.78 -16.11 15.37
CA GLY A 106 -6.84 -16.00 16.35
C GLY A 106 -6.33 -16.11 17.78
N GLN A 107 -7.19 -15.86 18.75
CA GLN A 107 -6.85 -16.02 20.18
C GLN A 107 -6.56 -17.49 20.53
N ASP A 108 -7.02 -18.43 19.72
CA ASP A 108 -6.72 -19.85 19.80
C ASP A 108 -5.37 -20.25 19.18
N GLY A 109 -4.64 -19.27 18.62
CA GLY A 109 -3.36 -19.45 17.94
C GLY A 109 -3.48 -19.98 16.51
N VAL A 110 -4.69 -20.15 15.98
CA VAL A 110 -4.89 -20.64 14.60
C VAL A 110 -4.71 -19.49 13.61
N LEU A 111 -3.90 -19.73 12.56
CA LEU A 111 -3.81 -18.81 11.44
C LEU A 111 -5.19 -18.55 10.85
N GLN A 112 -5.55 -17.29 10.72
CA GLN A 112 -6.78 -16.91 10.04
C GLN A 112 -6.51 -16.90 8.53
N GLU A 113 -7.02 -17.92 7.85
CA GLU A 113 -6.85 -18.10 6.40
C GLU A 113 -7.72 -17.12 5.61
N PHE A 114 -7.55 -15.83 5.90
CA PHE A 114 -8.25 -14.76 5.20
C PHE A 114 -7.73 -14.62 3.77
N VAL A 115 -8.65 -14.35 2.84
CA VAL A 115 -8.36 -13.97 1.44
C VAL A 115 -9.29 -12.82 1.06
N GLY A 116 -8.77 -11.85 0.31
CA GLY A 116 -9.52 -10.69 -0.10
C GLY A 116 -9.77 -9.68 1.03
N TRP A 117 -10.81 -8.86 0.87
CA TRP A 117 -11.15 -7.81 1.84
C TRP A 117 -11.69 -8.37 3.14
N LYS A 118 -11.16 -7.86 4.25
CA LYS A 118 -11.62 -8.13 5.61
C LYS A 118 -11.66 -6.85 6.42
N GLN A 119 -12.70 -6.70 7.22
CA GLN A 119 -12.78 -5.66 8.23
C GLN A 119 -12.41 -6.26 9.58
N LEU A 120 -11.37 -5.71 10.20
CA LEU A 120 -10.86 -6.19 11.48
C LEU A 120 -10.79 -5.03 12.47
N GLU A 121 -11.04 -5.36 13.75
CA GLU A 121 -10.72 -4.46 14.84
C GLU A 121 -9.22 -4.44 15.08
N VAL A 122 -8.65 -3.26 15.06
CA VAL A 122 -7.23 -3.05 15.37
C VAL A 122 -7.09 -1.98 16.42
N LYS A 123 -6.05 -2.10 17.23
CA LYS A 123 -5.63 -1.02 18.11
C LYS A 123 -5.23 0.17 17.26
N ASP A 124 -5.71 1.35 17.58
CA ASP A 124 -5.35 2.55 16.84
C ASP A 124 -3.81 2.67 16.78
N SER A 125 -3.26 2.70 15.58
CA SER A 125 -1.81 2.73 15.35
C SER A 125 -1.11 3.96 15.94
N LEU A 126 -1.86 5.01 16.28
CA LEU A 126 -1.33 6.16 17.00
C LEU A 126 -0.95 5.83 18.44
N THR A 127 -1.47 4.75 19.01
CA THR A 127 -1.14 4.27 20.36
C THR A 127 -0.03 3.20 20.37
N VAL A 128 0.24 2.54 19.24
CA VAL A 128 1.30 1.50 19.12
C VAL A 128 2.71 2.09 19.14
N GLY A 129 2.88 3.39 18.90
CA GLY A 129 4.19 4.07 18.85
C GLY A 129 4.81 4.44 20.21
N LYS A 130 4.26 4.06 21.36
CA LYS A 130 4.85 4.36 22.66
C LYS A 130 5.67 3.18 23.17
N LYS A 131 6.98 3.46 23.34
CA LYS A 131 7.94 2.56 23.98
C LYS A 131 7.37 1.97 25.27
N HIS A 132 7.54 0.66 25.45
CA HIS A 132 7.41 0.02 26.75
C HIS A 132 8.14 0.84 27.81
N GLY A 133 7.41 1.44 28.76
CA GLY A 133 7.98 2.08 29.93
C GLY A 133 7.51 3.50 30.24
N GLU A 134 6.81 4.18 29.34
CA GLU A 134 6.23 5.51 29.64
C GLU A 134 4.71 5.40 29.66
N GLY A 135 4.17 5.40 30.88
CA GLY A 135 2.75 5.25 31.15
C GLY A 135 1.88 6.30 30.46
N PHE A 136 1.06 5.86 29.55
CA PHE A 136 -0.19 6.49 29.19
C PHE A 136 -1.21 5.36 29.03
N GLU A 137 -1.86 4.99 30.08
CA GLU A 137 -3.06 4.14 30.08
C GLU A 137 -4.27 5.01 29.68
N GLY A 138 -4.31 5.42 28.41
CA GLY A 138 -5.56 5.83 27.81
C GLY A 138 -6.33 4.58 27.40
N PRO A 139 -7.68 4.60 27.35
CA PRO A 139 -8.46 3.47 26.87
C PRO A 139 -7.97 3.09 25.47
N GLU A 140 -7.69 1.78 25.24
CA GLU A 140 -7.38 1.27 23.91
C GLU A 140 -8.59 1.54 23.00
N VAL A 141 -8.44 2.47 22.07
CA VAL A 141 -9.48 2.72 21.07
C VAL A 141 -9.34 1.67 19.99
N LEU A 142 -10.25 0.71 19.99
CA LEU A 142 -10.36 -0.24 18.90
C LEU A 142 -10.99 0.49 17.70
N LYS A 143 -10.32 0.42 16.56
CA LYS A 143 -10.77 0.98 15.30
C LYS A 143 -11.03 -0.14 14.30
N LEU A 144 -12.22 -0.13 13.68
CA LEU A 144 -12.49 -0.98 12.52
C LEU A 144 -11.74 -0.44 11.31
N ALA A 145 -10.90 -1.26 10.70
CA ALA A 145 -10.20 -0.92 9.47
C ALA A 145 -10.37 -2.04 8.41
N ASN A 146 -10.30 -1.64 7.13
CA ASN A 146 -10.36 -2.58 6.03
C ASN A 146 -8.95 -2.98 5.62
N TYR A 147 -8.71 -4.28 5.55
CA TYR A 147 -7.48 -4.92 5.13
C TYR A 147 -7.75 -5.82 3.92
N TYR A 148 -6.71 -6.09 3.17
CA TYR A 148 -6.75 -7.07 2.09
C TYR A 148 -5.70 -8.16 2.34
N PHE A 149 -6.11 -9.43 2.19
CA PHE A 149 -5.24 -10.57 2.35
C PHE A 149 -5.00 -11.23 0.98
N ASN A 150 -3.75 -11.58 0.73
CA ASN A 150 -3.34 -12.33 -0.44
C ASN A 150 -3.84 -13.78 -0.36
N GLU A 151 -3.70 -14.54 -1.46
CA GLU A 151 -4.08 -15.97 -1.48
C GLU A 151 -3.24 -16.83 -0.52
N ASP A 152 -2.04 -16.39 -0.16
CA ASP A 152 -1.18 -17.01 0.85
C ASP A 152 -1.51 -16.56 2.30
N HIS A 153 -2.68 -15.94 2.49
CA HIS A 153 -3.20 -15.44 3.77
C HIS A 153 -2.37 -14.30 4.40
N SER A 154 -1.36 -13.80 3.68
CA SER A 154 -0.57 -12.67 4.15
C SER A 154 -1.26 -11.34 3.89
N LEU A 155 -0.98 -10.35 4.76
CA LEU A 155 -1.47 -8.99 4.60
C LEU A 155 -0.90 -8.32 3.35
N LYS A 156 -1.76 -7.73 2.52
CA LYS A 156 -1.37 -6.88 1.39
C LYS A 156 -1.05 -5.47 1.87
N THR A 157 0.02 -4.88 1.34
CA THR A 157 0.39 -3.48 1.52
C THR A 157 0.70 -2.81 0.19
N GLY A 158 0.70 -1.49 0.14
CA GLY A 158 0.92 -0.73 -1.09
C GLY A 158 -0.28 -0.75 -2.03
N TRP A 159 -0.03 -0.59 -3.32
CA TRP A 159 -1.07 -0.55 -4.34
C TRP A 159 -1.73 -1.90 -4.56
N LEU A 160 -3.05 -1.88 -4.66
CA LEU A 160 -3.91 -3.03 -4.97
C LEU A 160 -4.83 -2.68 -6.14
N TYR A 161 -4.81 -3.52 -7.18
CA TYR A 161 -5.82 -3.47 -8.24
C TYR A 161 -6.84 -4.58 -7.99
N ASP A 162 -8.07 -4.19 -7.70
CA ASP A 162 -9.16 -5.12 -7.41
C ASP A 162 -10.47 -4.62 -8.03
N GLN A 163 -11.23 -5.52 -8.67
CA GLN A 163 -12.51 -5.22 -9.32
C GLN A 163 -12.46 -3.95 -10.21
N SER A 164 -11.42 -3.87 -11.06
CA SER A 164 -11.19 -2.75 -11.99
C SER A 164 -10.88 -1.39 -11.33
N ASN A 165 -10.58 -1.36 -10.03
CA ASN A 165 -10.24 -0.17 -9.27
C ASN A 165 -8.87 -0.28 -8.59
N TRP A 166 -8.18 0.85 -8.46
CA TRP A 166 -6.96 0.94 -7.69
C TRP A 166 -7.25 1.44 -6.28
N TYR A 167 -6.66 0.77 -5.30
CA TYR A 167 -6.68 1.09 -3.87
C TYR A 167 -5.26 1.22 -3.35
N TYR A 168 -5.08 1.93 -2.25
CA TYR A 168 -3.80 2.00 -1.55
C TYR A 168 -3.95 1.52 -0.11
N LEU A 169 -3.12 0.54 0.22
CA LEU A 169 -3.01 -0.02 1.56
C LEU A 169 -1.73 0.51 2.19
N ALA A 170 -1.79 1.05 3.40
CA ALA A 170 -0.64 1.66 4.04
C ALA A 170 0.57 0.72 4.03
N LYS A 171 1.75 1.24 3.67
CA LYS A 171 2.99 0.45 3.73
C LYS A 171 3.37 0.18 5.19
N THR A 172 3.89 -1.01 5.48
CA THR A 172 4.46 -1.36 6.79
C THR A 172 5.55 -0.35 7.15
N GLY A 173 5.57 0.11 8.41
CA GLY A 173 6.57 1.07 8.89
C GLY A 173 6.38 2.51 8.41
N HIS A 174 5.31 2.85 7.68
CA HIS A 174 5.07 4.21 7.17
C HIS A 174 4.98 5.28 8.29
N LEU A 175 4.40 4.94 9.44
CA LEU A 175 4.31 5.82 10.63
C LEU A 175 5.31 5.45 11.73
N GLY A 176 6.29 4.61 11.43
CA GLY A 176 7.31 4.11 12.37
C GLY A 176 7.51 2.60 12.20
N LYS A 177 8.66 2.09 12.64
CA LYS A 177 9.06 0.69 12.42
C LYS A 177 8.06 -0.36 12.95
N ASP A 178 7.29 0.00 13.97
CA ASP A 178 6.31 -0.88 14.63
C ASP A 178 4.88 -0.73 14.06
N TYR A 179 4.71 0.10 13.01
CA TYR A 179 3.43 0.29 12.36
C TYR A 179 3.13 -0.88 11.40
N LEU A 180 2.04 -1.61 11.68
CA LEU A 180 1.61 -2.78 10.89
C LEU A 180 1.43 -2.45 9.39
N GLY A 181 0.80 -1.31 9.08
CA GLY A 181 0.36 -1.01 7.73
C GLY A 181 -0.86 -1.83 7.32
N GLY A 182 -1.11 -1.91 6.01
CA GLY A 182 -2.19 -2.71 5.42
C GLY A 182 -3.58 -2.06 5.50
N GLU A 183 -3.76 -1.01 6.26
CA GLU A 183 -5.04 -0.29 6.30
C GLU A 183 -5.36 0.38 4.97
N ARG A 184 -6.59 0.22 4.49
CA ARG A 184 -7.08 0.93 3.31
C ARG A 184 -7.09 2.44 3.55
N ARG A 185 -6.40 3.18 2.68
CA ARG A 185 -6.25 4.62 2.77
C ARG A 185 -7.22 5.35 1.84
N ALA A 186 -7.54 6.60 2.21
CA ALA A 186 -8.34 7.51 1.40
C ALA A 186 -7.79 8.94 1.50
N GLY A 187 -8.24 9.83 0.63
CA GLY A 187 -7.74 11.21 0.54
C GLY A 187 -6.38 11.29 -0.20
N TRP A 188 -5.60 12.29 0.12
CA TRP A 188 -4.27 12.47 -0.47
C TRP A 188 -3.26 11.46 0.07
N ILE A 189 -2.57 10.79 -0.85
CA ILE A 189 -1.51 9.81 -0.56
C ILE A 189 -0.22 10.27 -1.24
N ASN A 190 0.87 10.31 -0.49
CA ASN A 190 2.21 10.42 -1.05
C ASN A 190 2.87 9.05 -1.06
N ASP A 191 3.19 8.56 -2.25
CA ASP A 191 3.90 7.30 -2.43
C ASP A 191 5.15 7.56 -3.28
N ASP A 192 6.31 7.36 -2.68
CA ASP A 192 7.63 7.60 -3.29
C ASP A 192 7.72 8.98 -3.99
N SER A 193 7.36 10.04 -3.24
CA SER A 193 7.35 11.44 -3.69
C SER A 193 6.33 11.79 -4.78
N THR A 194 5.44 10.86 -5.10
CA THR A 194 4.33 11.09 -6.05
C THR A 194 3.02 11.18 -5.27
N TRP A 195 2.24 12.23 -5.55
CA TRP A 195 0.94 12.41 -4.92
C TRP A 195 -0.16 11.77 -5.75
N TYR A 196 -1.08 11.13 -5.05
CA TYR A 196 -2.31 10.51 -5.56
C TYR A 196 -3.49 10.95 -4.72
N TYR A 197 -4.68 10.92 -5.28
CA TYR A 197 -5.90 11.17 -4.52
C TYR A 197 -6.85 9.99 -4.64
N LEU A 198 -7.26 9.48 -3.49
CA LEU A 198 -8.25 8.42 -3.37
C LEU A 198 -9.55 9.02 -2.82
N ASP A 199 -10.67 8.64 -3.41
CA ASP A 199 -11.99 9.10 -3.00
C ASP A 199 -12.24 8.83 -1.51
N PRO A 200 -12.68 9.80 -0.71
CA PRO A 200 -12.83 9.64 0.74
C PRO A 200 -13.84 8.56 1.16
N GLU A 201 -14.86 8.30 0.34
CA GLU A 201 -15.93 7.34 0.66
C GLU A 201 -15.59 5.94 0.17
N THR A 202 -15.16 5.84 -1.09
CA THR A 202 -14.90 4.56 -1.74
C THR A 202 -13.46 4.09 -1.62
N ALA A 203 -12.53 4.99 -1.32
CA ALA A 203 -11.08 4.80 -1.33
C ALA A 203 -10.51 4.42 -2.72
N ILE A 204 -11.29 4.63 -3.80
CA ILE A 204 -10.86 4.38 -5.17
C ILE A 204 -9.94 5.51 -5.64
N MET A 205 -8.80 5.16 -6.24
CA MET A 205 -7.88 6.12 -6.86
C MET A 205 -8.57 6.92 -7.94
N GLN A 206 -8.42 8.24 -7.89
CA GLN A 206 -9.04 9.16 -8.81
C GLN A 206 -8.11 9.53 -9.96
N THR A 207 -8.71 9.88 -11.11
CA THR A 207 -8.00 10.38 -12.31
C THR A 207 -8.75 11.57 -12.90
N GLY A 208 -8.10 12.33 -13.81
CA GLY A 208 -8.67 13.50 -14.46
C GLY A 208 -8.75 14.71 -13.52
N TRP A 209 -9.53 15.72 -13.96
CA TRP A 209 -9.75 16.93 -13.18
C TRP A 209 -10.58 16.69 -11.92
N LYS A 210 -10.08 17.19 -10.78
CA LYS A 210 -10.77 17.13 -9.48
C LYS A 210 -10.74 18.47 -8.79
N ARG A 211 -11.90 18.88 -8.27
CA ARG A 211 -12.00 20.08 -7.44
C ARG A 211 -12.04 19.66 -5.98
N LEU A 212 -10.96 19.95 -5.25
CA LEU A 212 -10.76 19.56 -3.86
C LEU A 212 -10.49 20.82 -3.04
N SER A 213 -11.25 21.04 -1.97
CA SER A 213 -11.12 22.24 -1.11
C SER A 213 -11.06 23.55 -1.90
N ASN A 214 -11.95 23.72 -2.89
CA ASN A 214 -12.06 24.88 -3.80
C ASN A 214 -10.86 25.10 -4.74
N LYS A 215 -9.95 24.15 -4.87
CA LYS A 215 -8.83 24.16 -5.81
C LYS A 215 -8.97 23.05 -6.83
N TRP A 216 -8.55 23.30 -8.08
CA TRP A 216 -8.52 22.30 -9.13
C TRP A 216 -7.16 21.63 -9.20
N TYR A 217 -7.19 20.31 -9.39
CA TYR A 217 -6.03 19.45 -9.59
C TYR A 217 -6.27 18.55 -10.79
N TYR A 218 -5.20 18.16 -11.46
CA TYR A 218 -5.27 17.16 -12.50
C TYR A 218 -4.50 15.90 -12.08
N LEU A 219 -5.19 14.77 -12.09
CA LEU A 219 -4.63 13.46 -11.81
C LEU A 219 -4.49 12.72 -13.13
N ARG A 220 -3.28 12.33 -13.48
CA ARG A 220 -2.98 11.62 -14.73
C ARG A 220 -3.73 10.29 -14.80
N SER A 221 -3.75 9.64 -15.95
CA SER A 221 -4.33 8.28 -16.09
C SER A 221 -3.68 7.24 -15.16
N SER A 222 -2.44 7.47 -14.76
CA SER A 222 -1.74 6.67 -13.74
C SER A 222 -2.17 6.98 -12.30
N GLY A 223 -3.06 7.95 -12.09
CA GLY A 223 -3.43 8.51 -10.77
C GLY A 223 -2.48 9.58 -10.25
N ALA A 224 -1.28 9.72 -10.80
CA ALA A 224 -0.29 10.67 -10.32
C ALA A 224 -0.75 12.12 -10.52
N MET A 225 -0.63 12.95 -9.47
CA MET A 225 -0.93 14.38 -9.54
C MET A 225 0.01 15.07 -10.51
N ALA A 226 -0.55 15.81 -11.46
CA ALA A 226 0.22 16.63 -12.38
C ALA A 226 0.72 17.90 -11.71
N THR A 227 1.91 18.35 -12.12
CA THR A 227 2.51 19.63 -11.73
C THR A 227 3.16 20.27 -12.96
N GLY A 228 3.35 21.58 -12.94
CA GLY A 228 3.92 22.33 -14.05
C GLY A 228 2.93 22.49 -15.22
N TRP A 229 3.45 22.65 -16.42
CA TRP A 229 2.65 22.78 -17.62
C TRP A 229 1.94 21.49 -17.99
N TYR A 230 0.65 21.58 -18.24
CA TYR A 230 -0.21 20.47 -18.67
C TYR A 230 -1.04 20.90 -19.87
N GLN A 231 -1.12 20.06 -20.89
CA GLN A 231 -1.92 20.29 -22.08
C GLN A 231 -3.03 19.24 -22.22
N GLU A 232 -4.25 19.72 -22.41
CA GLU A 232 -5.40 18.89 -22.73
C GLU A 232 -6.00 19.37 -24.05
N GLY A 233 -5.95 18.54 -25.07
CA GLY A 233 -6.29 18.95 -26.43
C GLY A 233 -5.39 20.12 -26.91
N SER A 234 -5.99 21.25 -27.26
CA SER A 234 -5.28 22.46 -27.64
C SER A 234 -5.07 23.48 -26.49
N THR A 235 -5.58 23.17 -25.31
CA THR A 235 -5.59 24.09 -24.16
C THR A 235 -4.45 23.78 -23.19
N TRP A 236 -3.70 24.82 -22.82
CA TRP A 236 -2.66 24.71 -21.81
C TRP A 236 -3.17 25.17 -20.44
N TYR A 237 -2.69 24.49 -19.41
CA TYR A 237 -2.92 24.78 -17.98
C TYR A 237 -1.59 24.81 -17.25
N TYR A 238 -1.52 25.52 -16.14
CA TYR A 238 -0.36 25.46 -15.26
C TYR A 238 -0.77 25.00 -13.87
N LEU A 239 -0.22 23.88 -13.45
CA LEU A 239 -0.39 23.26 -12.14
C LEU A 239 0.81 23.68 -11.27
N HIS A 240 0.57 24.23 -10.09
CA HIS A 240 1.64 24.69 -9.21
C HIS A 240 2.65 23.57 -8.93
N THR A 241 3.95 23.87 -9.06
CA THR A 241 5.00 22.83 -9.02
C THR A 241 5.15 22.14 -7.68
N SER A 242 4.79 22.81 -6.56
CA SER A 242 4.94 22.22 -5.22
C SER A 242 3.69 21.51 -4.72
N ASN A 243 2.50 21.99 -5.04
CA ASN A 243 1.25 21.49 -4.46
C ASN A 243 0.19 21.09 -5.49
N GLY A 244 0.45 21.25 -6.80
CA GLY A 244 -0.40 20.77 -7.89
C GLY A 244 -1.68 21.54 -8.16
N ASP A 245 -2.00 22.61 -7.42
CA ASP A 245 -3.21 23.38 -7.66
C ASP A 245 -3.13 24.19 -8.97
N MET A 246 -4.22 24.20 -9.73
CA MET A 246 -4.33 24.91 -11.00
C MET A 246 -4.23 26.43 -10.80
N LYS A 247 -3.38 27.09 -11.57
CA LYS A 247 -3.25 28.56 -11.56
C LYS A 247 -4.34 29.24 -12.37
N THR A 248 -4.79 30.39 -11.86
CA THR A 248 -5.69 31.34 -12.53
C THR A 248 -5.18 32.77 -12.30
N GLY A 249 -5.54 33.70 -13.15
CA GLY A 249 -5.03 35.08 -13.13
C GLY A 249 -3.59 35.15 -13.62
N TRP A 250 -2.91 36.24 -13.25
CA TRP A 250 -1.50 36.46 -13.61
C TRP A 250 -0.56 35.62 -12.71
N PHE A 251 0.41 34.96 -13.33
CA PHE A 251 1.45 34.19 -12.63
C PHE A 251 2.77 34.19 -13.40
N GLN A 252 3.86 33.88 -12.69
CA GLN A 252 5.21 33.89 -13.28
C GLN A 252 5.80 32.48 -13.28
N VAL A 253 6.42 32.11 -14.41
CA VAL A 253 7.19 30.85 -14.55
C VAL A 253 8.53 31.20 -15.22
N ASN A 254 9.63 30.85 -14.58
CA ASN A 254 11.00 31.08 -15.09
C ASN A 254 11.24 32.55 -15.56
N GLY A 255 10.73 33.50 -14.79
CA GLY A 255 10.89 34.96 -15.11
C GLY A 255 9.93 35.52 -16.16
N LYS A 256 9.09 34.70 -16.78
CA LYS A 256 8.08 35.12 -17.77
C LYS A 256 6.70 35.15 -17.12
N TRP A 257 5.90 36.19 -17.48
CA TRP A 257 4.53 36.34 -17.03
C TRP A 257 3.54 35.67 -17.96
N TYR A 258 2.53 35.03 -17.39
CA TYR A 258 1.43 34.35 -18.07
C TYR A 258 0.10 34.70 -17.40
N TYR A 259 -0.98 34.56 -18.15
CA TYR A 259 -2.32 34.69 -17.61
C TYR A 259 -3.14 33.45 -17.91
N ALA A 260 -3.82 32.92 -16.90
CA ALA A 260 -4.83 31.88 -17.07
C ALA A 260 -6.20 32.41 -16.68
N TYR A 261 -7.20 32.11 -17.49
CA TYR A 261 -8.60 32.44 -17.21
C TYR A 261 -9.10 31.74 -15.94
N SER A 262 -10.31 32.11 -15.46
CA SER A 262 -10.94 31.43 -14.33
C SER A 262 -11.17 29.93 -14.56
N SER A 263 -11.25 29.50 -15.82
CA SER A 263 -11.27 28.09 -16.23
C SER A 263 -9.91 27.38 -16.09
N GLY A 264 -8.84 28.12 -15.84
CA GLY A 264 -7.45 27.62 -15.88
C GLY A 264 -6.81 27.64 -17.25
N ALA A 265 -7.57 27.88 -18.32
CA ALA A 265 -7.04 27.91 -19.68
C ALA A 265 -6.06 29.07 -19.88
N LEU A 266 -4.86 28.79 -20.43
CA LEU A 266 -3.85 29.78 -20.71
C LEU A 266 -4.36 30.76 -21.78
N ALA A 267 -4.24 32.06 -21.53
CA ALA A 267 -4.48 33.08 -22.52
C ALA A 267 -3.32 33.11 -23.55
N VAL A 268 -3.66 33.04 -24.83
CA VAL A 268 -2.68 33.08 -25.93
C VAL A 268 -3.16 34.02 -27.05
N ASN A 269 -2.24 34.72 -27.70
CA ASN A 269 -2.54 35.66 -28.82
C ASN A 269 -3.70 36.64 -28.50
N THR A 270 -3.68 37.23 -27.32
CA THR A 270 -4.77 38.11 -26.87
C THR A 270 -4.24 39.22 -25.94
N THR A 271 -5.14 40.13 -25.55
CA THR A 271 -4.84 41.16 -24.56
C THR A 271 -5.71 40.94 -23.34
N VAL A 272 -5.10 40.96 -22.16
CA VAL A 272 -5.76 40.79 -20.86
C VAL A 272 -5.36 41.97 -19.96
N ASP A 273 -6.32 42.69 -19.42
CA ASP A 273 -6.09 43.84 -18.54
C ASP A 273 -5.15 44.90 -19.17
N GLY A 274 -5.18 45.07 -20.52
CA GLY A 274 -4.30 45.99 -21.27
C GLY A 274 -2.90 45.42 -21.56
N TYR A 275 -2.60 44.20 -21.15
CA TYR A 275 -1.30 43.52 -21.40
C TYR A 275 -1.46 42.48 -22.51
N SER A 276 -0.57 42.51 -23.52
CA SER A 276 -0.60 41.55 -24.62
C SER A 276 0.15 40.28 -24.27
N VAL A 277 -0.41 39.14 -24.65
CA VAL A 277 0.25 37.82 -24.54
C VAL A 277 0.40 37.20 -25.94
N ASN A 278 1.57 36.62 -26.20
CA ASN A 278 1.92 36.03 -27.49
C ASN A 278 1.32 34.59 -27.65
N TYR A 279 1.70 33.92 -28.74
CA TYR A 279 1.23 32.57 -29.05
C TYR A 279 1.69 31.51 -28.03
N ASN A 280 2.74 31.77 -27.26
CA ASN A 280 3.19 30.92 -26.14
C ASN A 280 2.50 31.29 -24.84
N GLY A 281 1.61 32.28 -24.82
CA GLY A 281 0.98 32.81 -23.61
C GLY A 281 1.88 33.71 -22.77
N GLU A 282 3.07 34.08 -23.27
CA GLU A 282 4.02 34.93 -22.56
C GLU A 282 3.59 36.41 -22.74
N TRP A 283 3.58 37.18 -21.65
CA TRP A 283 3.41 38.60 -21.70
C TRP A 283 4.53 39.24 -22.56
N VAL A 284 4.16 40.12 -23.44
CA VAL A 284 5.05 40.91 -24.32
C VAL A 284 4.76 42.39 -24.16
N GLN A 285 5.81 43.22 -24.23
CA GLN A 285 5.69 44.68 -24.19
C GLN A 285 5.22 45.22 -25.53
#